data_c1759cd85d739120bf46191296ec4b0c
#
_entry.id   c1759cd85d739120bf46191296ec4b0c
#
_cell.length_a   1.000
_cell.length_b   1.000
_cell.length_c   1.000
_cell.angle_alpha   90.00
_cell.angle_beta   90.00
_cell.angle_gamma   90.00
#
_symmetry.space_group_name_H-M   'P 1'
#
loop_
_entity.id
_entity.type
_entity.pdbx_description
1 polymer ?
#
loop_
_entity_poly.entity_id
_entity_poly.type
_entity_poly.pdbx_seq_one_letter_code
_entity_poly.pdbx_strand_id
1 'polypeptide(L)'
;MIVPYFDDQPRLTLLLAALAQQAGGVRFEVVIADDGSPAPPTIPGDLGFTCTVVRQSDAGFRAAAARNLGVTRAGADLLLFLDGDTLPTAGYLRSMVDRLRTTDDGHGALVVGRRRHADLGSIDDHEVLRLLRRDPTVADADGPAGWRMLDEPAWLRDGSARTGNLGSAGEEDFRLVISAVLGMDRRLWQATGGFDGSFVGYGGEDWDLGWRAWLAGARMAYEPAAVAWHDGPDAAARGTDPAVKNAESLRLARTVPLPSVRGSGLVLDQPDIVVRYVGPTTGTPADAAVVACVAGLLANVDAAVWFPRCADAGEPSAGSSGPGALPPLLSADPRARAGDVPIEILRRARHVVTVHRPLRLAAPLDRCCAAGEWQEPGWLEIRRTRALNRDEPPPTGVPADPGWSAPPIRAIPDDLSLERWWAGW
;
A
#
# COMPACT_ATOMS: atom_id res chain seq x y z
N MET A 1 4.48 -8.88 18.23
CA MET A 1 3.16 -9.12 17.61
C MET A 1 2.21 -8.02 18.04
N ILE A 2 1.37 -7.53 17.15
CA ILE A 2 0.39 -6.46 17.39
C ILE A 2 -1.00 -7.06 17.20
N VAL A 3 -1.86 -6.93 18.21
CA VAL A 3 -3.23 -7.47 18.23
C VAL A 3 -4.19 -6.29 18.44
N PRO A 4 -4.97 -5.89 17.42
CA PRO A 4 -6.06 -4.94 17.64
C PRO A 4 -7.13 -5.60 18.50
N TYR A 5 -7.71 -4.85 19.43
CA TYR A 5 -8.66 -5.34 20.40
C TYR A 5 -9.82 -4.36 20.60
N PHE A 6 -11.02 -4.87 20.71
CA PHE A 6 -12.19 -4.14 21.15
C PHE A 6 -13.20 -5.06 21.84
N ASP A 7 -13.39 -4.89 23.15
CA ASP A 7 -14.43 -5.47 24.01
C ASP A 7 -14.74 -6.96 23.83
N ASP A 8 -13.70 -7.79 23.61
CA ASP A 8 -13.83 -9.24 23.48
C ASP A 8 -12.80 -9.98 24.36
N GLN A 9 -13.00 -9.90 25.67
CA GLN A 9 -12.08 -10.51 26.64
C GLN A 9 -11.97 -12.04 26.52
N PRO A 10 -13.06 -12.81 26.27
CA PRO A 10 -12.95 -14.25 26.10
C PRO A 10 -12.01 -14.64 24.95
N ARG A 11 -12.15 -14.03 23.77
CA ARG A 11 -11.29 -14.32 22.62
C ARG A 11 -9.86 -13.88 22.86
N LEU A 12 -9.65 -12.72 23.46
CA LEU A 12 -8.30 -12.28 23.85
C LEU A 12 -7.62 -13.29 24.78
N THR A 13 -8.33 -13.80 25.77
CA THR A 13 -7.79 -14.78 26.72
C THR A 13 -7.38 -16.08 26.00
N LEU A 14 -8.21 -16.59 25.09
CA LEU A 14 -7.93 -17.76 24.30
C LEU A 14 -6.76 -17.54 23.33
N LEU A 15 -6.70 -16.36 22.67
CA LEU A 15 -5.58 -15.97 21.80
C LEU A 15 -4.25 -15.94 22.58
N LEU A 16 -4.21 -15.29 23.74
CA LEU A 16 -2.99 -15.23 24.56
C LEU A 16 -2.54 -16.61 25.02
N ALA A 17 -3.47 -17.51 25.36
CA ALA A 17 -3.16 -18.90 25.66
C ALA A 17 -2.62 -19.67 24.45
N ALA A 18 -3.14 -19.43 23.25
CA ALA A 18 -2.62 -20.01 22.01
C ALA A 18 -1.20 -19.48 21.69
N LEU A 19 -0.95 -18.18 21.93
CA LEU A 19 0.38 -17.60 21.79
C LEU A 19 1.39 -18.14 22.79
N ALA A 20 0.97 -18.48 24.00
CA ALA A 20 1.83 -19.14 24.99
C ALA A 20 2.28 -20.56 24.56
N GLN A 21 1.64 -21.13 23.56
CA GLN A 21 1.98 -22.47 23.03
C GLN A 21 2.90 -22.42 21.80
N GLN A 22 3.39 -21.23 21.39
CA GLN A 22 4.24 -21.12 20.23
C GLN A 22 5.53 -21.92 20.36
N ALA A 23 5.80 -22.77 19.39
CA ALA A 23 6.97 -23.63 19.31
C ALA A 23 8.11 -22.97 18.52
N GLY A 24 9.30 -23.59 18.55
CA GLY A 24 10.42 -23.17 17.71
C GLY A 24 11.34 -22.11 18.29
N GLY A 25 11.18 -21.73 19.57
CA GLY A 25 12.13 -20.90 20.31
C GLY A 25 12.25 -19.46 19.83
N VAL A 26 11.25 -18.94 19.10
CA VAL A 26 11.20 -17.53 18.69
C VAL A 26 10.88 -16.68 19.92
N ARG A 27 11.75 -15.73 20.25
CA ARG A 27 11.44 -14.72 21.29
C ARG A 27 10.57 -13.62 20.67
N PHE A 28 9.49 -13.29 21.36
CA PHE A 28 8.55 -12.28 20.90
C PHE A 28 7.91 -11.52 22.07
N GLU A 29 7.32 -10.40 21.75
CA GLU A 29 6.46 -9.61 22.61
C GLU A 29 5.08 -9.47 21.96
N VAL A 30 4.05 -9.21 22.76
CA VAL A 30 2.70 -8.94 22.30
C VAL A 30 2.28 -7.55 22.75
N VAL A 31 1.73 -6.77 21.82
CA VAL A 31 1.12 -5.48 22.11
C VAL A 31 -0.36 -5.58 21.77
N ILE A 32 -1.20 -5.50 22.79
CA ILE A 32 -2.65 -5.40 22.65
C ILE A 32 -2.99 -3.92 22.43
N ALA A 33 -3.54 -3.63 21.27
CA ALA A 33 -3.92 -2.28 20.86
C ALA A 33 -5.43 -2.10 20.99
N ASP A 34 -5.87 -1.61 22.15
CA ASP A 34 -7.28 -1.41 22.50
C ASP A 34 -7.85 -0.17 21.80
N ASP A 35 -8.84 -0.38 20.93
CA ASP A 35 -9.53 0.64 20.14
C ASP A 35 -10.67 1.35 20.93
N GLY A 36 -10.51 1.48 22.24
CA GLY A 36 -11.41 2.25 23.07
C GLY A 36 -12.51 1.43 23.73
N SER A 37 -12.24 0.18 24.10
CA SER A 37 -13.20 -0.68 24.80
C SER A 37 -13.80 0.01 26.04
N PRO A 38 -15.04 -0.27 26.46
CA PRO A 38 -15.63 0.26 27.68
C PRO A 38 -14.77 -0.05 28.93
N ALA A 39 -14.22 -1.25 29.01
CA ALA A 39 -13.27 -1.66 30.02
C ALA A 39 -11.92 -2.05 29.38
N PRO A 40 -10.77 -1.71 30.01
CA PRO A 40 -9.49 -2.14 29.49
C PRO A 40 -9.35 -3.68 29.54
N PRO A 41 -8.62 -4.28 28.58
CA PRO A 41 -8.42 -5.73 28.57
C PRO A 41 -7.62 -6.18 29.80
N THR A 42 -7.96 -7.37 30.30
CA THR A 42 -7.25 -8.03 31.37
C THR A 42 -6.24 -9.03 30.81
N ILE A 43 -4.98 -8.92 31.21
CA ILE A 43 -3.91 -9.78 30.75
C ILE A 43 -3.60 -10.84 31.81
N PRO A 44 -3.60 -12.15 31.49
CA PRO A 44 -3.19 -13.22 32.41
C PRO A 44 -1.75 -13.05 32.93
N GLY A 45 -1.49 -13.47 34.17
CA GLY A 45 -0.23 -13.16 34.86
C GLY A 45 1.03 -13.87 34.33
N ASP A 46 0.94 -15.09 33.85
CA ASP A 46 2.10 -15.88 33.38
C ASP A 46 1.88 -16.40 31.96
N LEU A 47 2.37 -15.63 31.00
CA LEU A 47 2.25 -15.95 29.57
C LEU A 47 3.55 -16.52 28.96
N GLY A 48 4.68 -16.43 29.68
CA GLY A 48 5.98 -16.81 29.14
C GLY A 48 6.55 -15.80 28.11
N PHE A 49 5.87 -14.68 27.87
CA PHE A 49 6.30 -13.57 27.00
C PHE A 49 5.81 -12.22 27.55
N THR A 50 6.46 -11.14 27.12
CA THR A 50 6.03 -9.77 27.49
C THR A 50 4.74 -9.41 26.75
N CYS A 51 3.71 -9.00 27.50
CA CYS A 51 2.47 -8.48 26.95
C CYS A 51 2.22 -7.06 27.47
N THR A 52 1.99 -6.12 26.55
CA THR A 52 1.74 -4.71 26.85
C THR A 52 0.40 -4.29 26.27
N VAL A 53 -0.34 -3.45 26.99
CA VAL A 53 -1.58 -2.84 26.48
C VAL A 53 -1.31 -1.38 26.15
N VAL A 54 -1.76 -0.97 24.96
CA VAL A 54 -1.90 0.44 24.57
C VAL A 54 -3.34 0.71 24.23
N ARG A 55 -3.81 1.93 24.47
CA ARG A 55 -5.23 2.25 24.32
C ARG A 55 -5.40 3.61 23.67
N GLN A 56 -6.37 3.71 22.77
CA GLN A 56 -6.88 4.96 22.22
C GLN A 56 -8.35 5.17 22.65
N SER A 57 -8.87 6.40 22.50
CA SER A 57 -10.28 6.69 22.76
C SER A 57 -11.16 6.03 21.72
N ASP A 58 -12.36 5.60 22.09
CA ASP A 58 -13.34 5.13 21.13
C ASP A 58 -13.76 6.27 20.17
N ALA A 59 -13.66 6.02 18.90
CA ALA A 59 -14.16 6.86 17.81
C ALA A 59 -14.65 5.99 16.64
N GLY A 60 -15.31 4.87 16.95
CA GLY A 60 -15.77 3.86 16.02
C GLY A 60 -14.68 2.83 15.67
N PHE A 61 -14.99 1.94 14.74
CA PHE A 61 -14.09 0.85 14.35
C PHE A 61 -12.84 1.39 13.60
N ARG A 62 -11.66 1.34 14.24
CA ARG A 62 -10.41 1.93 13.73
C ARG A 62 -9.22 0.98 13.87
N ALA A 63 -9.37 -0.23 13.34
CA ALA A 63 -8.33 -1.26 13.38
C ALA A 63 -6.97 -0.76 12.83
N ALA A 64 -6.96 0.05 11.78
CA ALA A 64 -5.77 0.68 11.23
C ALA A 64 -5.03 1.55 12.27
N ALA A 65 -5.75 2.46 12.93
CA ALA A 65 -5.18 3.34 13.95
C ALA A 65 -4.71 2.55 15.19
N ALA A 66 -5.48 1.54 15.60
CA ALA A 66 -5.09 0.66 16.71
C ALA A 66 -3.79 -0.10 16.41
N ARG A 67 -3.66 -0.70 15.19
CA ARG A 67 -2.42 -1.36 14.78
C ARG A 67 -1.23 -0.40 14.74
N ASN A 68 -1.43 0.83 14.23
CA ASN A 68 -0.39 1.87 14.25
C ASN A 68 0.05 2.19 15.69
N LEU A 69 -0.91 2.40 16.59
CA LEU A 69 -0.62 2.66 18.01
C LEU A 69 0.17 1.50 18.62
N GLY A 70 -0.20 0.25 18.32
CA GLY A 70 0.52 -0.94 18.78
C GLY A 70 1.99 -0.95 18.33
N VAL A 71 2.27 -0.57 17.08
CA VAL A 71 3.65 -0.51 16.57
C VAL A 71 4.50 0.52 17.29
N THR A 72 3.93 1.61 17.81
CA THR A 72 4.69 2.63 18.56
C THR A 72 5.31 2.06 19.86
N ARG A 73 4.77 0.96 20.40
CA ARG A 73 5.26 0.31 21.62
C ARG A 73 6.07 -0.95 21.34
N ALA A 74 5.98 -1.50 20.15
CA ALA A 74 6.77 -2.66 19.76
C ALA A 74 8.24 -2.31 19.60
N GLY A 75 9.13 -3.09 20.21
CA GLY A 75 10.59 -2.91 20.15
C GLY A 75 11.28 -3.75 19.08
N ALA A 76 10.62 -4.78 18.55
CA ALA A 76 11.22 -5.74 17.63
C ALA A 76 11.32 -5.21 16.20
N ASP A 77 12.29 -5.74 15.42
CA ASP A 77 12.48 -5.40 14.00
C ASP A 77 11.45 -6.06 13.07
N LEU A 78 10.90 -7.20 13.47
CA LEU A 78 9.83 -7.88 12.74
C LEU A 78 8.49 -7.59 13.41
N LEU A 79 7.55 -7.10 12.62
CA LEU A 79 6.20 -6.76 13.03
C LEU A 79 5.23 -7.79 12.48
N LEU A 80 4.47 -8.44 13.36
CA LEU A 80 3.41 -9.35 12.98
C LEU A 80 2.08 -8.80 13.48
N PHE A 81 1.06 -8.80 12.64
CA PHE A 81 -0.29 -8.40 12.96
C PHE A 81 -1.16 -9.65 12.96
N LEU A 82 -1.96 -9.81 14.01
CA LEU A 82 -2.86 -10.92 14.20
C LEU A 82 -4.17 -10.41 14.78
N ASP A 83 -5.30 -10.68 14.16
CA ASP A 83 -6.59 -10.24 14.67
C ASP A 83 -7.00 -11.02 15.93
N GLY A 84 -7.76 -10.38 16.81
CA GLY A 84 -8.14 -10.93 18.11
C GLY A 84 -9.00 -12.18 18.05
N ASP A 85 -9.65 -12.42 16.94
CA ASP A 85 -10.49 -13.59 16.63
C ASP A 85 -9.77 -14.66 15.79
N THR A 86 -8.45 -14.58 15.69
CA THR A 86 -7.63 -15.44 14.84
C THR A 86 -6.56 -16.15 15.68
N LEU A 87 -6.72 -17.46 15.87
CA LEU A 87 -5.92 -18.30 16.78
C LEU A 87 -4.76 -18.98 16.04
N PRO A 88 -3.50 -18.68 16.34
CA PRO A 88 -2.35 -19.26 15.67
C PRO A 88 -2.07 -20.70 16.14
N THR A 89 -1.69 -21.58 15.21
CA THR A 89 -1.13 -22.89 15.53
C THR A 89 0.26 -22.77 16.16
N ALA A 90 0.75 -23.81 16.81
CA ALA A 90 2.03 -23.78 17.52
C ALA A 90 3.24 -23.41 16.63
N GLY A 91 3.20 -23.71 15.33
CA GLY A 91 4.26 -23.41 14.36
C GLY A 91 4.16 -22.02 13.72
N TYR A 92 3.08 -21.29 13.94
CA TYR A 92 2.77 -20.03 13.22
C TYR A 92 3.89 -19.00 13.27
N LEU A 93 4.33 -18.63 14.48
CA LEU A 93 5.38 -17.61 14.67
C LEU A 93 6.68 -17.99 13.97
N ARG A 94 7.10 -19.24 14.10
CA ARG A 94 8.34 -19.74 13.49
C ARG A 94 8.26 -19.63 11.97
N SER A 95 7.17 -20.13 11.37
CA SER A 95 6.95 -20.09 9.93
C SER A 95 6.93 -18.66 9.40
N MET A 96 6.22 -17.73 10.08
CA MET A 96 6.19 -16.32 9.69
C MET A 96 7.58 -15.67 9.74
N VAL A 97 8.33 -15.88 10.84
CA VAL A 97 9.66 -15.28 11.01
C VAL A 97 10.67 -15.83 10.00
N ASP A 98 10.68 -17.13 9.78
CA ASP A 98 11.58 -17.76 8.82
C ASP A 98 11.24 -17.30 7.38
N ARG A 99 9.96 -17.18 7.06
CA ARG A 99 9.53 -16.68 5.75
C ARG A 99 9.90 -15.21 5.53
N LEU A 100 9.70 -14.35 6.53
CA LEU A 100 10.12 -12.94 6.46
C LEU A 100 11.61 -12.82 6.17
N ARG A 101 12.45 -13.57 6.89
CA ARG A 101 13.90 -13.56 6.72
C ARG A 101 14.37 -14.06 5.36
N THR A 102 13.69 -15.07 4.81
CA THR A 102 14.04 -15.64 3.50
C THR A 102 13.48 -14.88 2.32
N THR A 103 12.47 -14.03 2.55
CA THR A 103 11.82 -13.23 1.49
C THR A 103 12.51 -11.89 1.29
N ASP A 104 13.08 -11.29 2.34
CA ASP A 104 13.73 -9.98 2.24
C ASP A 104 14.98 -10.05 1.35
N ASP A 105 14.99 -9.24 0.31
CA ASP A 105 16.10 -9.08 -0.64
C ASP A 105 16.83 -7.72 -0.49
N GLY A 106 16.61 -7.04 0.64
CA GLY A 106 17.17 -5.72 0.90
C GLY A 106 16.17 -4.56 0.72
N HIS A 107 14.99 -4.81 0.15
CA HIS A 107 13.94 -3.80 -0.04
C HIS A 107 12.71 -4.00 0.86
N GLY A 108 12.78 -4.97 1.77
CA GLY A 108 11.73 -5.32 2.71
C GLY A 108 10.86 -6.48 2.26
N ALA A 109 10.34 -7.20 3.24
CA ALA A 109 9.45 -8.32 3.06
C ALA A 109 8.06 -8.05 3.64
N LEU A 110 7.03 -8.46 2.90
CA LEU A 110 5.66 -8.55 3.37
C LEU A 110 5.20 -10.00 3.22
N VAL A 111 4.81 -10.63 4.33
CA VAL A 111 4.40 -12.03 4.37
C VAL A 111 2.97 -12.12 4.88
N VAL A 112 2.14 -12.85 4.15
CA VAL A 112 0.77 -13.18 4.55
C VAL A 112 0.76 -14.64 4.99
N GLY A 113 0.30 -14.91 6.21
CA GLY A 113 0.06 -16.26 6.71
C GLY A 113 -1.23 -16.86 6.15
N ARG A 114 -1.45 -18.12 6.44
CA ARG A 114 -2.66 -18.83 6.03
C ARG A 114 -3.75 -18.67 7.07
N ARG A 115 -4.76 -17.85 6.76
CA ARG A 115 -5.99 -17.75 7.57
C ARG A 115 -6.98 -18.84 7.12
N ARG A 116 -7.27 -19.78 8.02
CA ARG A 116 -8.32 -20.77 7.86
C ARG A 116 -9.54 -20.39 8.68
N HIS A 117 -10.67 -20.95 8.36
CA HIS A 117 -11.95 -20.65 8.99
C HIS A 117 -12.55 -21.87 9.63
N ALA A 118 -13.06 -21.73 10.85
CA ALA A 118 -13.77 -22.78 11.56
C ALA A 118 -14.87 -22.18 12.48
N ASP A 119 -15.86 -22.98 12.80
CA ASP A 119 -16.80 -22.67 13.87
C ASP A 119 -16.23 -23.23 15.16
N LEU A 120 -15.67 -22.37 16.00
CA LEU A 120 -15.01 -22.72 17.24
C LEU A 120 -15.97 -22.63 18.44
N GLY A 121 -17.12 -21.96 18.30
CA GLY A 121 -18.07 -21.73 19.40
C GLY A 121 -18.75 -22.98 19.94
N SER A 122 -18.63 -24.12 19.25
CA SER A 122 -19.17 -25.41 19.71
C SER A 122 -18.14 -26.27 20.45
N ILE A 123 -16.90 -25.81 20.63
CA ILE A 123 -15.77 -26.56 21.17
C ILE A 123 -15.27 -25.87 22.44
N ASP A 124 -14.96 -26.64 23.45
CA ASP A 124 -14.35 -26.13 24.68
C ASP A 124 -12.95 -25.54 24.43
N ASP A 125 -12.64 -24.42 25.07
CA ASP A 125 -11.38 -23.69 24.89
C ASP A 125 -10.15 -24.56 25.13
N HIS A 126 -10.20 -25.48 26.09
CA HIS A 126 -9.08 -26.40 26.36
C HIS A 126 -8.85 -27.36 25.20
N GLU A 127 -9.93 -27.83 24.56
CA GLU A 127 -9.85 -28.66 23.37
C GLU A 127 -9.34 -27.88 22.15
N VAL A 128 -9.79 -26.63 21.98
CA VAL A 128 -9.26 -25.72 20.95
C VAL A 128 -7.75 -25.59 21.10
N LEU A 129 -7.26 -25.27 22.31
CA LEU A 129 -5.83 -25.14 22.60
C LEU A 129 -5.05 -26.43 22.38
N ARG A 130 -5.65 -27.59 22.70
CA ARG A 130 -5.06 -28.90 22.45
C ARG A 130 -4.88 -29.17 20.95
N LEU A 131 -5.86 -28.80 20.14
CA LEU A 131 -5.82 -28.98 18.70
C LEU A 131 -4.82 -28.04 18.01
N LEU A 132 -4.70 -26.79 18.49
CA LEU A 132 -3.71 -25.81 17.98
C LEU A 132 -2.25 -26.25 18.19
N ARG A 133 -1.97 -27.11 19.18
CA ARG A 133 -0.62 -27.66 19.44
C ARG A 133 -0.15 -28.62 18.36
N ARG A 134 -1.07 -29.25 17.64
CA ARG A 134 -0.71 -30.10 16.51
C ARG A 134 -0.27 -29.18 15.37
N ASP A 135 0.98 -29.35 14.94
CA ASP A 135 1.46 -28.68 13.75
C ASP A 135 0.71 -29.24 12.55
N PRO A 136 -0.24 -28.49 11.94
CA PRO A 136 -0.95 -28.99 10.78
C PRO A 136 0.09 -29.04 9.66
N THR A 137 0.46 -30.25 9.26
CA THR A 137 1.20 -30.42 8.03
C THR A 137 0.36 -29.89 6.87
N VAL A 138 1.00 -29.42 5.81
CA VAL A 138 0.34 -28.95 4.56
C VAL A 138 -0.67 -29.98 4.02
N ALA A 139 -0.58 -31.23 4.47
CA ALA A 139 -1.44 -32.36 4.13
C ALA A 139 -2.77 -32.42 4.90
N ASP A 140 -2.94 -31.68 6.00
CA ASP A 140 -4.21 -31.63 6.72
C ASP A 140 -5.19 -30.65 6.02
N ALA A 141 -5.57 -31.01 4.80
CA ALA A 141 -6.62 -30.30 4.06
C ALA A 141 -7.93 -30.22 4.87
N ASP A 142 -8.14 -31.20 5.77
CA ASP A 142 -9.36 -31.34 6.55
C ASP A 142 -9.32 -30.67 7.93
N GLY A 143 -8.20 -30.05 8.32
CA GLY A 143 -8.04 -29.43 9.64
C GLY A 143 -8.00 -30.41 10.81
N PRO A 144 -7.92 -29.90 12.07
CA PRO A 144 -7.93 -30.75 13.25
C PRO A 144 -9.23 -31.52 13.38
N ALA A 145 -9.15 -32.81 13.71
CA ALA A 145 -10.33 -33.66 13.91
C ALA A 145 -11.24 -33.08 15.01
N GLY A 146 -12.53 -32.97 14.72
CA GLY A 146 -13.53 -32.44 15.65
C GLY A 146 -13.89 -30.96 15.46
N TRP A 147 -13.20 -30.22 14.57
CA TRP A 147 -13.58 -28.87 14.21
C TRP A 147 -14.56 -28.88 13.04
N ARG A 148 -15.57 -28.01 13.12
CA ARG A 148 -16.40 -27.72 11.97
C ARG A 148 -15.66 -26.72 11.09
N MET A 149 -14.97 -27.24 10.07
CA MET A 149 -14.29 -26.40 9.10
C MET A 149 -15.27 -25.62 8.24
N LEU A 150 -14.88 -24.42 7.91
CA LEU A 150 -15.54 -23.53 6.96
C LEU A 150 -14.64 -23.34 5.74
N ASP A 151 -15.24 -23.00 4.61
CA ASP A 151 -14.51 -22.80 3.36
C ASP A 151 -13.51 -21.65 3.45
N GLU A 152 -12.32 -21.86 2.92
CA GLU A 152 -11.37 -20.78 2.68
C GLU A 152 -11.88 -19.89 1.53
N PRO A 153 -11.69 -18.57 1.61
CA PRO A 153 -12.08 -17.67 0.53
C PRO A 153 -11.41 -18.07 -0.79
N ALA A 154 -12.24 -18.38 -1.80
CA ALA A 154 -11.75 -18.84 -3.10
C ALA A 154 -10.78 -17.83 -3.74
N TRP A 155 -11.08 -16.53 -3.61
CA TRP A 155 -10.25 -15.47 -4.16
C TRP A 155 -8.81 -15.47 -3.60
N LEU A 156 -8.64 -15.78 -2.29
CA LEU A 156 -7.33 -15.82 -1.64
C LEU A 156 -6.57 -17.11 -2.03
N ARG A 157 -7.24 -18.25 -2.00
CA ARG A 157 -6.67 -19.55 -2.42
C ARG A 157 -6.23 -19.50 -3.89
N ASP A 158 -7.11 -19.08 -4.79
CA ASP A 158 -6.86 -19.06 -6.23
C ASP A 158 -5.82 -18.00 -6.60
N GLY A 159 -5.85 -16.83 -5.93
CA GLY A 159 -4.84 -15.79 -6.08
C GLY A 159 -3.46 -16.25 -5.61
N SER A 160 -3.36 -16.92 -4.46
CA SER A 160 -2.09 -17.47 -3.98
C SER A 160 -1.53 -18.54 -4.92
N ALA A 161 -2.40 -19.44 -5.43
CA ALA A 161 -1.99 -20.46 -6.40
C ALA A 161 -1.49 -19.83 -7.71
N ARG A 162 -2.24 -18.86 -8.26
CA ARG A 162 -1.89 -18.14 -9.50
C ARG A 162 -0.54 -17.41 -9.41
N THR A 163 -0.24 -16.85 -8.26
CA THR A 163 1.00 -16.07 -8.03
C THR A 163 2.15 -16.90 -7.48
N GLY A 164 2.02 -18.22 -7.40
CA GLY A 164 3.04 -19.07 -6.76
C GLY A 164 3.34 -18.63 -5.33
N ASN A 165 2.30 -18.50 -4.50
CA ASN A 165 2.40 -17.99 -3.12
C ASN A 165 2.99 -16.57 -3.04
N LEU A 166 2.50 -15.66 -3.89
CA LEU A 166 2.96 -14.28 -4.04
C LEU A 166 4.40 -14.12 -4.57
N GLY A 167 5.09 -15.19 -4.92
CA GLY A 167 6.45 -15.13 -5.46
C GLY A 167 6.53 -14.43 -6.81
N SER A 168 5.46 -14.47 -7.62
CA SER A 168 5.33 -13.74 -8.89
C SER A 168 4.21 -12.69 -8.83
N ALA A 169 4.03 -12.05 -7.67
CA ALA A 169 3.01 -11.01 -7.50
C ALA A 169 3.25 -9.84 -8.45
N GLY A 170 2.18 -9.33 -9.04
CA GLY A 170 2.11 -8.11 -9.83
C GLY A 170 1.45 -6.95 -9.07
N GLU A 171 1.23 -5.84 -9.76
CA GLU A 171 0.68 -4.63 -9.13
C GLU A 171 -0.76 -4.79 -8.62
N GLU A 172 -1.54 -5.73 -9.16
CA GLU A 172 -2.92 -6.01 -8.73
C GLU A 172 -3.01 -6.96 -7.52
N ASP A 173 -1.91 -7.61 -7.16
CA ASP A 173 -1.90 -8.67 -6.13
C ASP A 173 -1.82 -8.15 -4.70
N PHE A 174 -1.73 -6.83 -4.50
CA PHE A 174 -1.93 -6.20 -3.18
C PHE A 174 -3.27 -6.60 -2.54
N ARG A 175 -4.25 -7.01 -3.34
CA ARG A 175 -5.55 -7.52 -2.88
C ARG A 175 -5.47 -8.84 -2.13
N LEU A 176 -4.35 -9.55 -2.24
CA LEU A 176 -4.09 -10.78 -1.49
C LEU A 176 -3.51 -10.53 -0.09
N VAL A 177 -3.25 -9.26 0.26
CA VAL A 177 -2.80 -8.86 1.59
C VAL A 177 -3.99 -8.81 2.53
N ILE A 178 -3.89 -9.53 3.65
CA ILE A 178 -4.87 -9.52 4.74
C ILE A 178 -4.16 -9.24 6.06
N SER A 179 -4.59 -8.22 6.78
CA SER A 179 -3.93 -7.79 8.02
C SER A 179 -4.13 -8.74 9.20
N ALA A 180 -5.11 -9.62 9.11
CA ALA A 180 -5.40 -10.60 10.15
C ALA A 180 -4.27 -11.62 10.41
N VAL A 181 -3.37 -11.82 9.45
CA VAL A 181 -2.22 -12.77 9.52
C VAL A 181 -1.02 -12.22 8.75
N LEU A 182 -0.65 -10.96 9.02
CA LEU A 182 0.34 -10.22 8.27
C LEU A 182 1.67 -10.10 9.03
N GLY A 183 2.76 -10.20 8.31
CA GLY A 183 4.11 -9.90 8.81
C GLY A 183 4.86 -8.97 7.89
N MET A 184 5.67 -8.08 8.45
CA MET A 184 6.60 -7.23 7.70
C MET A 184 7.77 -6.78 8.58
N ASP A 185 8.87 -6.37 7.96
CA ASP A 185 9.97 -5.76 8.70
C ASP A 185 9.69 -4.26 9.00
N ARG A 186 10.36 -3.74 10.05
CA ARG A 186 10.18 -2.37 10.51
C ARG A 186 10.62 -1.33 9.48
N ARG A 187 11.62 -1.63 8.64
CA ARG A 187 12.08 -0.74 7.58
C ARG A 187 10.97 -0.55 6.54
N LEU A 188 10.34 -1.64 6.09
CA LEU A 188 9.21 -1.58 5.16
C LEU A 188 8.01 -0.85 5.80
N TRP A 189 7.75 -1.10 7.08
CA TRP A 189 6.74 -0.36 7.83
C TRP A 189 6.96 1.15 7.78
N GLN A 190 8.19 1.59 8.00
CA GLN A 190 8.55 3.02 7.93
C GLN A 190 8.44 3.57 6.50
N ALA A 191 8.89 2.81 5.50
CA ALA A 191 8.80 3.19 4.10
C ALA A 191 7.35 3.38 3.65
N THR A 192 6.44 2.49 4.08
CA THR A 192 5.00 2.62 3.78
C THR A 192 4.30 3.71 4.59
N GLY A 193 4.83 4.08 5.76
CA GLY A 193 4.18 4.97 6.72
C GLY A 193 3.13 4.28 7.60
N GLY A 194 3.10 2.95 7.65
CA GLY A 194 2.13 2.17 8.41
C GLY A 194 0.75 2.07 7.76
N PHE A 195 -0.27 1.68 8.51
CA PHE A 195 -1.66 1.73 8.04
C PHE A 195 -2.14 3.18 7.90
N ASP A 196 -3.03 3.43 6.95
CA ASP A 196 -3.67 4.74 6.87
C ASP A 196 -4.76 4.86 7.97
N GLY A 197 -4.48 5.68 8.97
CA GLY A 197 -5.38 5.90 10.10
C GLY A 197 -6.71 6.59 9.76
N SER A 198 -6.87 7.08 8.53
CA SER A 198 -8.14 7.66 8.07
C SER A 198 -9.19 6.61 7.72
N PHE A 199 -8.81 5.33 7.62
CA PHE A 199 -9.76 4.25 7.43
C PHE A 199 -10.55 4.03 8.73
N VAL A 200 -11.82 4.41 8.70
CA VAL A 200 -12.81 4.18 9.76
C VAL A 200 -13.90 3.27 9.22
N GLY A 201 -14.26 2.22 9.97
CA GLY A 201 -15.15 1.16 9.53
C GLY A 201 -14.37 -0.05 8.94
N TYR A 202 -15.11 -1.03 8.46
CA TYR A 202 -14.58 -2.31 8.03
C TYR A 202 -13.95 -2.24 6.63
N GLY A 203 -12.72 -2.74 6.49
CA GLY A 203 -12.08 -3.14 5.24
C GLY A 203 -11.35 -2.03 4.46
N GLY A 204 -10.39 -2.46 3.65
CA GLY A 204 -9.62 -1.67 2.72
C GLY A 204 -8.27 -1.18 3.25
N GLU A 205 -8.06 -1.12 4.55
CA GLU A 205 -6.80 -0.64 5.15
C GLU A 205 -5.60 -1.57 4.85
N ASP A 206 -5.85 -2.85 4.74
CA ASP A 206 -4.85 -3.86 4.39
C ASP A 206 -4.48 -3.80 2.90
N TRP A 207 -5.43 -3.57 2.02
CA TRP A 207 -5.18 -3.38 0.60
C TRP A 207 -4.41 -2.08 0.32
N ASP A 208 -4.75 -0.98 1.00
CA ASP A 208 -3.97 0.26 0.92
C ASP A 208 -2.53 0.08 1.41
N LEU A 209 -2.33 -0.63 2.53
CA LEU A 209 -0.98 -0.97 3.00
C LEU A 209 -0.24 -1.88 2.01
N GLY A 210 -0.90 -2.92 1.49
CA GLY A 210 -0.35 -3.82 0.48
C GLY A 210 0.08 -3.09 -0.78
N TRP A 211 -0.73 -2.14 -1.25
CA TRP A 211 -0.42 -1.28 -2.39
C TRP A 211 0.85 -0.45 -2.14
N ARG A 212 0.92 0.25 -1.00
CA ARG A 212 2.10 1.05 -0.64
C ARG A 212 3.34 0.19 -0.42
N ALA A 213 3.21 -1.01 0.14
CA ALA A 213 4.31 -1.96 0.27
C ALA A 213 4.82 -2.44 -1.09
N TRP A 214 3.92 -2.73 -2.03
CA TRP A 214 4.28 -3.03 -3.40
C TRP A 214 5.08 -1.91 -4.06
N LEU A 215 4.59 -0.67 -3.98
CA LEU A 215 5.28 0.50 -4.53
C LEU A 215 6.61 0.79 -3.84
N ALA A 216 6.72 0.53 -2.52
CA ALA A 216 7.97 0.65 -1.77
C ALA A 216 9.04 -0.38 -2.18
N GLY A 217 8.72 -1.28 -3.10
CA GLY A 217 9.66 -2.27 -3.61
C GLY A 217 9.64 -3.61 -2.87
N ALA A 218 8.76 -3.81 -1.90
CA ALA A 218 8.72 -5.03 -1.09
C ALA A 218 8.64 -6.31 -1.91
N ARG A 219 9.31 -7.35 -1.44
CA ARG A 219 9.00 -8.72 -1.82
C ARG A 219 7.80 -9.21 -1.03
N MET A 220 6.86 -9.81 -1.73
CA MET A 220 5.65 -10.37 -1.12
C MET A 220 5.73 -11.90 -1.10
N ALA A 221 5.22 -12.50 -0.04
CA ALA A 221 5.12 -13.95 0.07
C ALA A 221 3.86 -14.36 0.83
N TYR A 222 3.30 -15.49 0.45
CA TYR A 222 2.30 -16.21 1.22
C TYR A 222 2.97 -17.43 1.86
N GLU A 223 2.75 -17.62 3.17
CA GLU A 223 3.33 -18.74 3.91
C GLU A 223 2.25 -19.74 4.33
N PRO A 224 2.05 -20.83 3.56
CA PRO A 224 1.00 -21.79 3.83
C PRO A 224 1.19 -22.58 5.13
N ALA A 225 2.41 -22.66 5.67
CA ALA A 225 2.69 -23.33 6.95
C ALA A 225 2.40 -22.44 8.16
N ALA A 226 2.30 -21.11 7.97
CA ALA A 226 1.90 -20.19 9.03
C ALA A 226 0.38 -20.16 9.16
N VAL A 227 -0.20 -21.19 9.75
CA VAL A 227 -1.64 -21.35 9.89
C VAL A 227 -2.18 -20.67 11.13
N ALA A 228 -3.23 -19.87 10.95
CA ALA A 228 -4.05 -19.36 12.04
C ALA A 228 -5.54 -19.53 11.71
N TRP A 229 -6.35 -19.82 12.72
CA TRP A 229 -7.76 -20.17 12.60
C TRP A 229 -8.64 -19.01 13.04
N HIS A 230 -9.42 -18.47 12.09
CA HIS A 230 -10.43 -17.47 12.37
C HIS A 230 -11.72 -18.14 12.84
N ASP A 231 -12.31 -17.63 13.93
CA ASP A 231 -13.59 -18.09 14.43
C ASP A 231 -14.73 -17.48 13.62
N GLY A 232 -15.44 -18.33 12.88
CA GLY A 232 -16.54 -17.95 12.00
C GLY A 232 -16.18 -17.85 10.51
N PRO A 233 -17.17 -17.59 9.66
CA PRO A 233 -17.00 -17.50 8.21
C PRO A 233 -16.27 -16.23 7.80
N ASP A 234 -15.67 -16.25 6.61
CA ASP A 234 -15.11 -15.05 5.98
C ASP A 234 -16.19 -13.98 5.76
N ALA A 235 -15.76 -12.71 5.69
CA ALA A 235 -16.67 -11.57 5.49
C ALA A 235 -17.53 -11.72 4.22
N ALA A 236 -16.94 -12.23 3.13
CA ALA A 236 -17.66 -12.48 1.89
C ALA A 236 -18.78 -13.53 2.04
N ALA A 237 -18.61 -14.54 2.91
CA ALA A 237 -19.61 -15.57 3.17
C ALA A 237 -20.73 -15.10 4.12
N ARG A 238 -20.51 -14.00 4.86
CA ARG A 238 -21.54 -13.41 5.77
C ARG A 238 -22.63 -12.60 5.06
N GLY A 239 -22.55 -12.47 3.72
CA GLY A 239 -23.48 -11.64 2.95
C GLY A 239 -23.20 -10.15 3.18
N THR A 240 -22.24 -9.62 2.47
CA THR A 240 -21.86 -8.20 2.61
C THR A 240 -22.95 -7.31 2.04
N ASP A 241 -23.52 -6.44 2.87
CA ASP A 241 -24.39 -5.35 2.40
C ASP A 241 -23.65 -4.55 1.31
N PRO A 242 -24.22 -4.39 0.10
CA PRO A 242 -23.62 -3.59 -0.97
C PRO A 242 -23.22 -2.19 -0.51
N ALA A 243 -23.94 -1.58 0.44
CA ALA A 243 -23.60 -0.27 0.98
C ALA A 243 -22.27 -0.28 1.75
N VAL A 244 -22.01 -1.31 2.54
CA VAL A 244 -20.74 -1.49 3.28
C VAL A 244 -19.60 -1.70 2.28
N LYS A 245 -19.79 -2.55 1.27
CA LYS A 245 -18.77 -2.81 0.25
C LYS A 245 -18.47 -1.58 -0.62
N ASN A 246 -19.50 -0.82 -0.97
CA ASN A 246 -19.34 0.43 -1.69
C ASN A 246 -18.59 1.48 -0.85
N ALA A 247 -18.86 1.57 0.46
CA ALA A 247 -18.14 2.48 1.34
C ALA A 247 -16.64 2.13 1.42
N GLU A 248 -16.29 0.85 1.49
CA GLU A 248 -14.91 0.37 1.39
C GLU A 248 -14.27 0.76 0.05
N SER A 249 -14.97 0.46 -1.06
CA SER A 249 -14.48 0.77 -2.41
C SER A 249 -14.25 2.27 -2.62
N LEU A 250 -15.13 3.13 -2.09
CA LEU A 250 -14.98 4.58 -2.17
C LEU A 250 -13.78 5.09 -1.35
N ARG A 251 -13.44 4.45 -0.22
CA ARG A 251 -12.22 4.78 0.53
C ARG A 251 -10.98 4.40 -0.26
N LEU A 252 -10.94 3.17 -0.77
CA LEU A 252 -9.82 2.68 -1.60
C LEU A 252 -9.62 3.52 -2.88
N ALA A 253 -10.70 3.93 -3.53
CA ALA A 253 -10.64 4.77 -4.73
C ALA A 253 -9.89 6.10 -4.50
N ARG A 254 -9.87 6.61 -3.28
CA ARG A 254 -9.13 7.83 -2.91
C ARG A 254 -7.63 7.61 -2.76
N THR A 255 -7.20 6.40 -2.41
CA THR A 255 -5.83 6.10 -2.00
C THR A 255 -5.08 5.24 -3.01
N VAL A 256 -5.78 4.35 -3.73
CA VAL A 256 -5.20 3.44 -4.71
C VAL A 256 -5.58 3.90 -6.12
N PRO A 257 -4.65 4.48 -6.90
CA PRO A 257 -4.95 5.14 -8.16
C PRO A 257 -5.07 4.19 -9.37
N LEU A 258 -5.35 2.91 -9.13
CA LEU A 258 -5.53 1.94 -10.21
C LEU A 258 -6.91 2.08 -10.84
N PRO A 259 -7.00 2.04 -12.19
CA PRO A 259 -8.30 2.02 -12.89
C PRO A 259 -9.22 0.88 -12.44
N SER A 260 -8.67 -0.26 -12.04
CA SER A 260 -9.40 -1.41 -11.50
C SER A 260 -9.99 -1.16 -10.09
N VAL A 261 -9.55 -0.11 -9.39
CA VAL A 261 -10.03 0.28 -8.06
C VAL A 261 -10.99 1.47 -8.13
N ARG A 262 -10.66 2.49 -8.92
CA ARG A 262 -11.44 3.75 -8.94
C ARG A 262 -12.06 4.12 -10.29
N GLY A 263 -11.89 3.27 -11.31
CA GLY A 263 -12.33 3.59 -12.67
C GLY A 263 -11.41 4.61 -13.34
N SER A 264 -11.89 5.17 -14.44
CA SER A 264 -11.18 6.16 -15.27
C SER A 264 -11.95 7.47 -15.30
N GLY A 265 -11.23 8.58 -15.55
CA GLY A 265 -11.85 9.90 -15.78
C GLY A 265 -12.12 10.73 -14.53
N LEU A 266 -11.88 10.19 -13.32
CA LEU A 266 -11.92 10.99 -12.10
C LEU A 266 -10.59 11.70 -11.88
N VAL A 267 -10.65 12.93 -11.39
CA VAL A 267 -9.49 13.70 -10.92
C VAL A 267 -9.60 13.79 -9.41
N LEU A 268 -8.67 13.13 -8.72
CA LEU A 268 -8.65 13.08 -7.26
C LEU A 268 -7.34 13.69 -6.73
N ASP A 269 -7.29 13.96 -5.43
CA ASP A 269 -6.09 14.53 -4.78
C ASP A 269 -4.87 13.61 -4.90
N GLN A 270 -5.08 12.31 -4.95
CA GLN A 270 -4.07 11.30 -5.22
C GLN A 270 -4.03 10.98 -6.71
N PRO A 271 -3.05 11.47 -7.49
CA PRO A 271 -2.91 11.13 -8.91
C PRO A 271 -2.26 9.75 -9.09
N ASP A 272 -2.52 9.14 -10.23
CA ASP A 272 -1.79 7.95 -10.69
C ASP A 272 -0.36 8.28 -11.16
N ILE A 273 -0.22 9.43 -11.83
CA ILE A 273 1.03 9.91 -12.39
C ILE A 273 1.41 11.22 -11.72
N VAL A 274 2.57 11.23 -11.08
CA VAL A 274 3.20 12.44 -10.54
C VAL A 274 4.14 13.00 -11.58
N VAL A 275 3.92 14.24 -12.01
CA VAL A 275 4.84 14.95 -12.90
C VAL A 275 5.61 15.99 -12.11
N ARG A 276 6.94 15.97 -12.20
CA ARG A 276 7.85 16.97 -11.64
C ARG A 276 8.39 17.82 -12.80
N TYR A 277 7.96 19.06 -12.88
CA TYR A 277 8.51 19.99 -13.87
C TYR A 277 9.75 20.67 -13.27
N VAL A 278 10.93 20.26 -13.70
CA VAL A 278 12.23 20.76 -13.23
C VAL A 278 12.94 21.58 -14.31
N GLY A 279 12.20 22.07 -15.30
CA GLY A 279 12.74 22.83 -16.42
C GLY A 279 13.49 24.10 -15.98
N PRO A 280 14.38 24.64 -16.85
CA PRO A 280 15.11 25.84 -16.55
C PRO A 280 14.12 26.99 -16.34
N THR A 281 14.36 27.70 -15.28
CA THR A 281 13.54 28.80 -14.81
C THR A 281 14.23 30.15 -15.05
N THR A 282 15.45 30.11 -15.61
CA THR A 282 16.23 31.28 -15.99
C THR A 282 16.69 31.15 -17.44
N GLY A 283 16.38 32.13 -18.26
CA GLY A 283 16.50 32.02 -19.72
C GLY A 283 15.23 31.40 -20.32
N THR A 284 14.16 31.88 -19.83
CA THR A 284 12.82 31.35 -19.75
C THR A 284 12.27 30.92 -21.10
N PRO A 285 11.82 29.63 -21.19
CA PRO A 285 10.67 29.37 -22.09
C PRO A 285 9.54 30.30 -21.63
N ALA A 286 8.92 31.03 -22.53
CA ALA A 286 7.78 31.87 -22.21
C ALA A 286 6.76 31.05 -21.42
N ASP A 287 6.10 31.63 -20.41
CA ASP A 287 5.00 31.00 -19.66
C ASP A 287 4.03 30.23 -20.59
N ALA A 288 3.88 30.71 -21.81
CA ALA A 288 3.09 30.08 -22.87
C ALA A 288 3.54 28.65 -23.21
N ALA A 289 4.85 28.40 -23.36
CA ALA A 289 5.37 27.07 -23.68
C ALA A 289 5.19 26.10 -22.50
N VAL A 290 5.37 26.58 -21.26
CA VAL A 290 5.12 25.79 -20.04
C VAL A 290 3.64 25.46 -19.91
N VAL A 291 2.76 26.44 -20.12
CA VAL A 291 1.29 26.22 -20.10
C VAL A 291 0.86 25.20 -21.14
N ALA A 292 1.33 25.32 -22.38
CA ALA A 292 1.02 24.36 -23.45
C ALA A 292 1.54 22.95 -23.14
N CYS A 293 2.74 22.85 -22.56
CA CYS A 293 3.31 21.57 -22.10
C CYS A 293 2.44 20.93 -21.03
N VAL A 294 2.14 21.64 -19.95
CA VAL A 294 1.35 21.11 -18.82
C VAL A 294 -0.06 20.76 -19.26
N ALA A 295 -0.71 21.59 -20.08
CA ALA A 295 -2.03 21.27 -20.62
C ALA A 295 -2.00 19.96 -21.44
N GLY A 296 -0.95 19.72 -22.22
CA GLY A 296 -0.77 18.48 -22.97
C GLY A 296 -0.52 17.25 -22.06
N LEU A 297 0.26 17.41 -20.99
CA LEU A 297 0.57 16.35 -20.02
C LEU A 297 -0.67 15.95 -19.20
N LEU A 298 -1.55 16.90 -18.90
CA LEU A 298 -2.76 16.68 -18.09
C LEU A 298 -4.01 16.31 -18.90
N ALA A 299 -3.92 16.30 -20.24
CA ALA A 299 -5.06 16.07 -21.12
C ALA A 299 -5.61 14.65 -20.97
N ASN A 300 -6.81 14.51 -20.36
CA ASN A 300 -7.54 13.25 -20.18
C ASN A 300 -6.76 12.16 -19.41
N VAL A 301 -5.84 12.56 -18.54
CA VAL A 301 -4.97 11.67 -17.78
C VAL A 301 -5.12 11.94 -16.27
N ASP A 302 -5.06 10.87 -15.48
CA ASP A 302 -5.01 10.96 -14.02
C ASP A 302 -3.58 11.30 -13.56
N ALA A 303 -3.24 12.58 -13.71
CA ALA A 303 -1.93 13.12 -13.40
C ALA A 303 -2.03 14.47 -12.68
N ALA A 304 -1.00 14.81 -11.91
CA ALA A 304 -0.80 16.15 -11.38
C ALA A 304 0.65 16.56 -11.53
N VAL A 305 0.89 17.87 -11.70
CA VAL A 305 2.21 18.45 -11.97
C VAL A 305 2.65 19.29 -10.79
N TRP A 306 3.87 19.06 -10.33
CA TRP A 306 4.54 19.86 -9.30
C TRP A 306 5.68 20.65 -9.90
N PHE A 307 5.81 21.88 -9.41
CA PHE A 307 6.89 22.81 -9.70
C PHE A 307 7.78 22.90 -8.46
N PRO A 308 8.82 22.06 -8.32
CA PRO A 308 9.70 22.06 -7.16
C PRO A 308 10.41 23.42 -7.03
N ARG A 309 10.63 23.89 -5.81
CA ARG A 309 11.47 25.06 -5.57
C ARG A 309 12.93 24.67 -5.83
N CYS A 310 13.64 25.44 -6.66
CA CYS A 310 15.08 25.31 -6.77
C CYS A 310 15.72 25.75 -5.45
N ALA A 311 16.57 24.91 -4.86
CA ALA A 311 17.27 25.21 -3.60
C ALA A 311 18.19 26.46 -3.70
N ASP A 312 18.62 26.81 -4.91
CA ASP A 312 19.53 27.93 -5.19
C ASP A 312 18.82 29.27 -5.60
N ALA A 313 17.48 29.27 -5.60
CA ALA A 313 16.75 30.49 -5.91
C ALA A 313 16.62 31.34 -4.65
N GLY A 314 17.36 32.47 -4.61
CA GLY A 314 17.13 33.51 -3.61
C GLY A 314 15.66 33.95 -3.57
N GLU A 315 15.24 34.60 -2.48
CA GLU A 315 13.86 35.07 -2.33
C GLU A 315 13.40 35.82 -3.59
N PRO A 316 12.22 35.48 -4.17
CA PRO A 316 11.74 36.14 -5.37
C PRO A 316 11.48 37.62 -5.06
N SER A 317 12.08 38.52 -5.83
CA SER A 317 11.71 39.93 -5.82
C SER A 317 10.26 40.09 -6.27
N ALA A 318 9.50 40.95 -5.62
CA ALA A 318 8.10 41.21 -5.94
C ALA A 318 7.94 41.51 -7.44
N GLY A 319 7.27 40.61 -8.18
CA GLY A 319 6.96 40.75 -9.60
C GLY A 319 7.79 39.90 -10.58
N SER A 320 8.75 39.09 -10.12
CA SER A 320 9.48 38.16 -10.99
C SER A 320 9.02 36.71 -10.76
N SER A 321 8.71 36.01 -11.83
CA SER A 321 8.56 34.55 -11.85
C SER A 321 9.94 33.92 -11.64
N GLY A 322 10.31 33.65 -10.37
CA GLY A 322 11.55 32.95 -10.04
C GLY A 322 11.51 31.48 -10.44
N PRO A 323 12.65 30.77 -10.38
CA PRO A 323 12.76 29.35 -10.64
C PRO A 323 11.75 28.55 -9.79
N GLY A 324 10.92 27.71 -10.44
CA GLY A 324 9.87 26.91 -9.79
C GLY A 324 8.57 27.70 -9.51
N ALA A 325 8.43 28.93 -10.04
CA ALA A 325 7.16 29.65 -9.97
C ALA A 325 6.12 28.98 -10.89
N LEU A 326 4.95 28.71 -10.34
CA LEU A 326 3.81 28.24 -11.09
C LEU A 326 3.28 29.37 -11.98
N PRO A 327 3.17 29.19 -13.34
CA PRO A 327 2.56 30.19 -14.20
C PRO A 327 1.17 30.60 -13.71
N PRO A 328 0.80 31.87 -13.72
CA PRO A 328 -0.47 32.35 -13.13
C PRO A 328 -1.71 31.64 -13.64
N LEU A 329 -1.76 31.30 -14.93
CA LEU A 329 -2.89 30.52 -15.50
C LEU A 329 -3.01 29.13 -14.90
N LEU A 330 -1.89 28.46 -14.65
CA LEU A 330 -1.88 27.11 -14.10
C LEU A 330 -2.27 27.07 -12.61
N SER A 331 -2.16 28.18 -11.89
CA SER A 331 -2.59 28.24 -10.49
C SER A 331 -4.10 28.03 -10.30
N ALA A 332 -4.88 28.15 -11.36
CA ALA A 332 -6.32 27.86 -11.36
C ALA A 332 -6.64 26.37 -11.56
N ASP A 333 -5.70 25.54 -12.01
CA ASP A 333 -5.90 24.10 -12.14
C ASP A 333 -5.40 23.41 -10.85
N PRO A 334 -6.25 22.71 -10.09
CA PRO A 334 -5.86 22.05 -8.84
C PRO A 334 -4.83 20.93 -9.03
N ARG A 335 -4.63 20.48 -10.27
CA ARG A 335 -3.60 19.49 -10.61
C ARG A 335 -2.21 20.10 -10.81
N ALA A 336 -2.10 21.43 -10.96
CA ALA A 336 -0.81 22.14 -11.04
C ALA A 336 -0.48 22.73 -9.68
N ARG A 337 0.62 22.32 -9.09
CA ARG A 337 0.95 22.59 -7.68
C ARG A 337 2.37 23.14 -7.55
N ALA A 338 2.55 24.16 -6.72
CA ALA A 338 3.87 24.69 -6.38
C ALA A 338 4.52 23.89 -5.24
N GLY A 339 5.84 23.72 -5.27
CA GLY A 339 6.61 23.06 -4.24
C GLY A 339 6.93 21.60 -4.54
N ASP A 340 7.51 20.92 -3.56
CA ASP A 340 7.86 19.52 -3.68
C ASP A 340 6.63 18.60 -3.58
N VAL A 341 6.74 17.43 -4.18
CA VAL A 341 5.69 16.40 -4.10
C VAL A 341 5.63 15.87 -2.67
N PRO A 342 4.48 15.92 -1.99
CA PRO A 342 4.32 15.31 -0.67
C PRO A 342 4.64 13.80 -0.70
N ILE A 343 5.33 13.33 0.33
CA ILE A 343 5.74 11.91 0.40
C ILE A 343 4.54 10.95 0.38
N GLU A 344 3.40 11.37 0.94
CA GLU A 344 2.16 10.59 0.97
C GLU A 344 1.60 10.38 -0.45
N ILE A 345 1.77 11.35 -1.34
CA ILE A 345 1.39 11.26 -2.76
C ILE A 345 2.35 10.30 -3.48
N LEU A 346 3.68 10.46 -3.28
CA LEU A 346 4.68 9.58 -3.90
C LEU A 346 4.51 8.11 -3.50
N ARG A 347 4.16 7.86 -2.25
CA ARG A 347 3.93 6.50 -1.75
C ARG A 347 2.79 5.75 -2.44
N ARG A 348 1.94 6.45 -3.17
CA ARG A 348 0.74 5.88 -3.78
C ARG A 348 0.68 6.01 -5.30
N ALA A 349 1.42 6.93 -5.91
CA ALA A 349 1.48 7.10 -7.36
C ALA A 349 2.26 5.96 -8.02
N ARG A 350 1.79 5.44 -9.15
CA ARG A 350 2.48 4.39 -9.91
C ARG A 350 3.70 4.89 -10.65
N HIS A 351 3.61 6.11 -11.18
CA HIS A 351 4.65 6.67 -12.03
C HIS A 351 5.10 8.03 -11.54
N VAL A 352 6.39 8.26 -11.68
CA VAL A 352 7.03 9.56 -11.49
C VAL A 352 7.63 9.96 -12.83
N VAL A 353 7.22 11.14 -13.32
CA VAL A 353 7.67 11.70 -14.60
C VAL A 353 8.42 12.99 -14.31
N THR A 354 9.67 13.09 -14.75
CA THR A 354 10.48 14.28 -14.61
C THR A 354 10.58 14.98 -15.97
N VAL A 355 10.16 16.24 -16.04
CA VAL A 355 10.16 17.05 -17.27
C VAL A 355 11.18 18.17 -17.13
N HIS A 356 12.15 18.20 -18.03
CA HIS A 356 13.28 19.14 -17.98
C HIS A 356 13.10 20.36 -18.90
N ARG A 357 12.19 20.29 -19.87
CA ARG A 357 11.89 21.38 -20.84
C ARG A 357 10.45 21.25 -21.30
N PRO A 358 9.83 22.38 -21.77
CA PRO A 358 8.54 22.31 -22.40
C PRO A 358 8.55 21.36 -23.61
N LEU A 359 7.65 20.39 -23.61
CA LEU A 359 7.56 19.38 -24.65
C LEU A 359 6.10 19.02 -24.95
N ARG A 360 5.87 18.46 -26.13
CA ARG A 360 4.64 17.81 -26.51
C ARG A 360 4.91 16.33 -26.71
N LEU A 361 4.07 15.50 -26.10
CA LEU A 361 4.08 14.06 -26.32
C LEU A 361 3.31 13.71 -27.60
N ALA A 362 3.74 12.68 -28.30
CA ALA A 362 3.04 12.12 -29.47
C ALA A 362 1.78 11.32 -29.09
N ALA A 363 1.67 10.89 -27.84
CA ALA A 363 0.54 10.16 -27.28
C ALA A 363 0.19 10.71 -25.87
N PRO A 364 -1.00 10.42 -25.34
CA PRO A 364 -1.34 10.73 -23.94
C PRO A 364 -0.32 10.18 -22.95
N LEU A 365 -0.10 10.88 -21.85
CA LEU A 365 0.95 10.57 -20.87
C LEU A 365 0.79 9.17 -20.26
N ASP A 366 -0.43 8.74 -19.93
CA ASP A 366 -0.75 7.41 -19.43
C ASP A 366 -0.32 6.30 -20.40
N ARG A 367 -0.50 6.50 -21.71
CA ARG A 367 -0.03 5.58 -22.72
C ARG A 367 1.50 5.56 -22.81
N CYS A 368 2.14 6.70 -22.65
CA CYS A 368 3.61 6.78 -22.55
C CYS A 368 4.14 6.03 -21.32
N CYS A 369 3.46 6.14 -20.19
CA CYS A 369 3.79 5.38 -18.98
C CYS A 369 3.52 3.87 -19.12
N ALA A 370 2.45 3.49 -19.83
CA ALA A 370 2.12 2.08 -20.09
C ALA A 370 3.15 1.38 -20.98
N ALA A 371 3.86 2.12 -21.84
CA ALA A 371 4.96 1.60 -22.67
C ALA A 371 6.20 1.19 -21.85
N GLY A 372 6.25 1.51 -20.57
CA GLY A 372 7.31 1.14 -19.65
C GLY A 372 8.09 2.34 -19.14
N GLU A 373 9.25 2.05 -18.54
CA GLU A 373 10.20 3.08 -18.10
C GLU A 373 11.10 3.49 -19.28
N TRP A 374 11.32 4.78 -19.45
CA TRP A 374 12.22 5.29 -20.46
C TRP A 374 12.64 6.73 -20.20
N GLN A 375 13.71 7.16 -20.87
CA GLN A 375 14.18 8.54 -20.79
C GLN A 375 14.67 9.07 -22.15
N GLU A 376 14.48 10.37 -22.36
CA GLU A 376 15.15 11.17 -23.37
C GLU A 376 15.98 12.22 -22.64
N PRO A 377 17.33 12.10 -22.63
CA PRO A 377 18.19 12.95 -21.81
C PRO A 377 17.97 14.44 -22.03
N GLY A 378 17.76 15.19 -20.93
CA GLY A 378 17.52 16.62 -20.95
C GLY A 378 16.10 17.05 -21.37
N TRP A 379 15.18 16.10 -21.57
CA TRP A 379 13.78 16.34 -21.91
C TRP A 379 12.81 15.71 -20.91
N LEU A 380 12.81 14.38 -20.81
CA LEU A 380 11.81 13.63 -20.06
C LEU A 380 12.43 12.36 -19.50
N GLU A 381 12.02 12.01 -18.28
CA GLU A 381 12.26 10.70 -17.68
C GLU A 381 10.94 10.16 -17.14
N ILE A 382 10.58 8.92 -17.49
CA ILE A 382 9.42 8.19 -16.97
C ILE A 382 9.91 6.99 -16.15
N ARG A 383 9.55 6.97 -14.88
CA ARG A 383 9.92 5.90 -13.95
C ARG A 383 8.69 5.31 -13.26
N ARG A 384 8.74 4.02 -12.97
CA ARG A 384 7.81 3.39 -12.05
C ARG A 384 8.27 3.67 -10.62
N THR A 385 7.35 4.06 -9.74
CA THR A 385 7.68 4.31 -8.32
C THR A 385 8.35 3.10 -7.67
N ARG A 386 7.87 1.88 -7.98
CA ARG A 386 8.47 0.64 -7.50
C ARG A 386 9.94 0.48 -7.94
N ALA A 387 10.26 0.75 -9.19
CA ALA A 387 11.62 0.65 -9.71
C ALA A 387 12.56 1.70 -9.08
N LEU A 388 12.06 2.93 -8.87
CA LEU A 388 12.78 3.97 -8.14
C LEU A 388 13.11 3.53 -6.71
N ASN A 389 12.16 2.93 -6.01
CA ASN A 389 12.35 2.46 -4.63
C ASN A 389 13.20 1.18 -4.53
N ARG A 390 13.47 0.53 -5.65
CA ARG A 390 14.40 -0.60 -5.75
C ARG A 390 15.78 -0.21 -6.30
N ASP A 391 16.04 1.08 -6.46
CA ASP A 391 17.27 1.61 -7.04
C ASP A 391 17.60 0.99 -8.42
N GLU A 392 16.58 0.57 -9.16
CA GLU A 392 16.76 0.03 -10.50
C GLU A 392 17.23 1.14 -11.44
N PRO A 393 18.27 0.92 -12.26
CA PRO A 393 18.76 1.96 -13.16
C PRO A 393 17.70 2.34 -14.19
N PRO A 394 17.63 3.62 -14.60
CA PRO A 394 16.73 4.02 -15.67
C PRO A 394 17.07 3.26 -16.95
N PRO A 395 16.08 2.82 -17.72
CA PRO A 395 16.30 2.23 -19.03
C PRO A 395 16.96 3.25 -19.96
N THR A 396 17.84 2.77 -20.81
CA THR A 396 18.45 3.62 -21.84
C THR A 396 17.58 3.63 -23.09
N GLY A 397 17.12 4.81 -23.49
CA GLY A 397 16.40 5.02 -24.74
C GLY A 397 14.87 4.96 -24.64
N VAL A 398 14.25 5.19 -25.75
CA VAL A 398 12.79 5.22 -25.91
C VAL A 398 12.31 3.82 -26.33
N PRO A 399 11.24 3.27 -25.70
CA PRO A 399 10.70 1.99 -26.13
C PRO A 399 10.26 2.04 -27.58
N ALA A 400 10.55 0.99 -28.31
CA ALA A 400 9.96 0.80 -29.64
C ALA A 400 8.48 0.40 -29.46
N ASP A 401 7.60 1.40 -29.32
CA ASP A 401 6.16 1.15 -29.46
C ASP A 401 5.84 1.01 -30.96
N PRO A 402 5.36 -0.16 -31.40
CA PRO A 402 4.99 -0.38 -32.80
C PRO A 402 3.87 0.53 -33.32
N GLY A 403 3.26 1.34 -32.45
CA GLY A 403 2.23 2.33 -32.79
C GLY A 403 2.71 3.78 -32.89
N TRP A 404 3.98 4.08 -32.63
CA TRP A 404 4.48 5.46 -32.71
C TRP A 404 5.11 5.72 -34.08
N SER A 405 4.43 6.52 -34.88
CA SER A 405 4.91 6.91 -36.21
C SER A 405 5.94 8.05 -36.25
N ALA A 406 6.32 8.58 -35.07
CA ALA A 406 7.24 9.72 -34.91
C ALA A 406 7.98 9.65 -33.55
N PRO A 407 9.08 10.38 -33.33
CA PRO A 407 9.67 10.52 -32.00
C PRO A 407 8.60 10.89 -30.96
N PRO A 408 8.58 10.26 -29.79
CA PRO A 408 7.53 10.45 -28.81
C PRO A 408 7.50 11.86 -28.20
N ILE A 409 8.57 12.63 -28.41
CA ILE A 409 8.75 13.99 -27.88
C ILE A 409 8.99 14.97 -29.02
N ARG A 410 8.32 16.12 -28.96
CA ARG A 410 8.59 17.30 -29.78
C ARG A 410 8.81 18.50 -28.90
N ALA A 411 9.82 19.32 -29.23
CA ALA A 411 10.03 20.60 -28.58
C ALA A 411 8.82 21.52 -28.78
N ILE A 412 8.46 22.26 -27.75
CA ILE A 412 7.55 23.39 -27.88
C ILE A 412 8.43 24.63 -28.10
N PRO A 413 8.21 25.43 -29.16
CA PRO A 413 9.00 26.64 -29.41
C PRO A 413 8.87 27.68 -28.29
N ASP A 414 9.97 28.38 -27.98
CA ASP A 414 9.98 29.43 -26.94
C ASP A 414 9.14 30.67 -27.34
N ASP A 415 8.94 30.89 -28.63
CA ASP A 415 8.13 31.94 -29.20
C ASP A 415 6.68 31.53 -29.51
N LEU A 416 6.20 30.49 -28.83
CA LEU A 416 4.88 29.93 -29.01
C LEU A 416 3.78 31.00 -28.85
N SER A 417 2.88 31.09 -29.82
CA SER A 417 1.60 31.79 -29.67
C SER A 417 0.54 30.81 -29.13
N LEU A 418 0.05 30.99 -27.92
CA LEU A 418 -1.02 30.17 -27.34
C LEU A 418 -2.30 30.19 -28.17
N GLU A 419 -2.65 31.37 -28.74
CA GLU A 419 -3.81 31.51 -29.63
C GLU A 419 -3.72 30.53 -30.82
N ARG A 420 -2.59 30.56 -31.52
CA ARG A 420 -2.36 29.64 -32.65
C ARG A 420 -2.28 28.20 -32.22
N TRP A 421 -1.63 27.95 -31.12
CA TRP A 421 -1.48 26.58 -30.58
C TRP A 421 -2.83 25.94 -30.25
N TRP A 422 -3.72 26.67 -29.58
CA TRP A 422 -5.03 26.16 -29.21
C TRP A 422 -6.02 26.14 -30.40
N ALA A 423 -5.86 27.05 -31.33
CA ALA A 423 -6.65 27.04 -32.58
C ALA A 423 -6.18 25.99 -33.59
N GLY A 424 -5.04 25.33 -33.35
CA GLY A 424 -4.50 24.31 -34.26
C GLY A 424 -3.81 24.86 -35.51
N TRP A 425 -3.31 26.12 -35.46
CA TRP A 425 -2.67 26.84 -36.59
C TRP A 425 -1.16 26.79 -36.55
#